data_884c3c91b5ec8f7db15bcf36e3af95b6
#
_entry.id   884c3c91b5ec8f7db15bcf36e3af95b6
#
_cell.length_a   1.000
_cell.length_b   1.000
_cell.length_c   1.000
_cell.angle_alpha   90.00
_cell.angle_beta   90.00
_cell.angle_gamma   90.00
#
_symmetry.space_group_name_H-M   'P 1'
#
loop_
_entity.id
_entity.type
_entity.pdbx_description
1 polymer ?
#
loop_
_entity_poly.entity_id
_entity_poly.type
_entity_poly.pdbx_seq_one_letter_code
_entity_poly.pdbx_strand_id
1 'polypeptide(L)'
;MERNLTEGSVFKNIIYFSLPYLLSYFLQTLYGMADLFIIGQFEGVASTTAVSIGSQVMHMLTVMIVGLAMGATINIGQAIGARDKKRAATDTGNTATLFMVLSVVLTVVLFLSVNAIVSIMSTPEEALAGTALYLKICFLGIPFITAYNIISSIFRGMGDSKSPMYFIAIACVVNIALDYVFMGVLHLGPSGAALGTTLSQTVSVIVALTMFMKGKTGITVKKSDFKPRKETMGRLLKIGFPIAMQDGLIQVAFIIITIIANRRGLTDAAAVGIVEKVISFLFLVPSSMLSTVSALGAQNVGAGKPERAAATLKYAICIAGGFGLIIAIINQFTAGNVVNLFTNDQAVVYAGAQYLKGYIWDCMFAGIHFSFSGYFCACGRSGYSFIHNITSIALVRVPGVYLTSKIFPETLFPMGLATAGGSFMSVVFCTGLFLLLQRQKRQEKGI
;
A
#
# COMPACT_ATOMS: atom_id res chain seq x y z
N MET A 1 -16.46 -7.81 16.19
CA MET A 1 -16.19 -7.94 17.65
C MET A 1 -14.87 -7.26 17.93
N GLU A 2 -14.87 -6.23 18.77
CA GLU A 2 -13.63 -5.63 19.28
C GLU A 2 -12.75 -6.69 19.90
N ARG A 3 -11.56 -6.90 19.39
CA ARG A 3 -10.59 -7.76 20.04
C ARG A 3 -9.59 -6.91 20.79
N ASN A 4 -9.43 -7.18 22.07
CA ASN A 4 -8.39 -6.53 22.86
C ASN A 4 -7.02 -7.07 22.45
N LEU A 5 -6.30 -6.29 21.60
CA LEU A 5 -4.98 -6.67 21.11
C LEU A 5 -3.87 -6.39 22.14
N THR A 6 -4.23 -5.82 23.30
CA THR A 6 -3.29 -5.50 24.39
C THR A 6 -3.11 -6.65 25.38
N GLU A 7 -3.78 -7.79 25.15
CA GLU A 7 -3.76 -8.99 26.00
C GLU A 7 -3.49 -10.27 25.21
N GLY A 8 -3.24 -11.35 25.89
CA GLY A 8 -2.96 -12.66 25.28
C GLY A 8 -1.61 -12.76 24.57
N SER A 9 -1.42 -13.78 23.73
CA SER A 9 -0.17 -14.00 22.96
C SER A 9 0.00 -12.97 21.85
N VAL A 10 1.14 -12.27 21.84
CA VAL A 10 1.49 -11.30 20.78
C VAL A 10 1.55 -11.99 19.42
N PHE A 11 2.20 -13.15 19.34
CA PHE A 11 2.31 -13.93 18.11
C PHE A 11 0.93 -14.29 17.53
N LYS A 12 0.03 -14.83 18.35
CA LYS A 12 -1.34 -15.18 17.92
C LYS A 12 -2.11 -13.93 17.45
N ASN A 13 -1.93 -12.80 18.11
CA ASN A 13 -2.58 -11.54 17.71
C ASN A 13 -2.05 -11.05 16.36
N ILE A 14 -0.73 -11.16 16.10
CA ILE A 14 -0.14 -10.81 14.80
C ILE A 14 -0.76 -11.67 13.69
N ILE A 15 -0.71 -12.99 13.81
CA ILE A 15 -1.26 -13.91 12.78
C ILE A 15 -2.74 -13.66 12.55
N TYR A 16 -3.52 -13.53 13.63
CA TYR A 16 -4.96 -13.29 13.52
C TYR A 16 -5.29 -11.98 12.80
N PHE A 17 -4.51 -10.94 13.01
CA PHE A 17 -4.74 -9.62 12.41
C PHE A 17 -4.13 -9.50 11.01
N SER A 18 -2.93 -10.07 10.81
CA SER A 18 -2.21 -9.96 9.54
C SER A 18 -2.83 -10.79 8.41
N LEU A 19 -3.40 -11.95 8.71
CA LEU A 19 -3.94 -12.83 7.67
C LEU A 19 -5.13 -12.23 6.91
N PRO A 20 -6.17 -11.66 7.57
CA PRO A 20 -7.22 -10.94 6.86
C PRO A 20 -6.70 -9.69 6.12
N TYR A 21 -5.64 -9.05 6.66
CA TYR A 21 -5.02 -7.91 6.01
C TYR A 21 -4.29 -8.31 4.72
N LEU A 22 -3.51 -9.40 4.78
CA LEU A 22 -2.85 -9.99 3.62
C LEU A 22 -3.86 -10.35 2.53
N LEU A 23 -4.97 -10.99 2.93
CA LEU A 23 -6.04 -11.34 1.99
C LEU A 23 -6.72 -10.09 1.40
N SER A 24 -6.88 -9.02 2.18
CA SER A 24 -7.39 -7.74 1.66
C SER A 24 -6.49 -7.16 0.56
N TYR A 25 -5.17 -7.15 0.77
CA TYR A 25 -4.21 -6.70 -0.23
C TYR A 25 -4.20 -7.60 -1.47
N PHE A 26 -4.24 -8.92 -1.27
CA PHE A 26 -4.33 -9.88 -2.37
C PHE A 26 -5.59 -9.64 -3.24
N LEU A 27 -6.76 -9.52 -2.62
CA LEU A 27 -8.01 -9.24 -3.32
C LEU A 27 -7.96 -7.88 -4.06
N GLN A 28 -7.33 -6.87 -3.47
CA GLN A 28 -7.16 -5.56 -4.09
C GLN A 28 -6.25 -5.63 -5.33
N THR A 29 -5.19 -6.43 -5.26
CA THR A 29 -4.32 -6.68 -6.41
C THR A 29 -5.05 -7.48 -7.49
N LEU A 30 -5.81 -8.49 -7.08
CA LEU A 30 -6.57 -9.36 -7.98
C LEU A 30 -7.60 -8.59 -8.80
N TYR A 31 -8.40 -7.71 -8.17
CA TYR A 31 -9.41 -6.97 -8.94
C TYR A 31 -8.77 -6.00 -9.94
N GLY A 32 -7.67 -5.33 -9.58
CA GLY A 32 -6.94 -4.47 -10.51
C GLY A 32 -6.34 -5.22 -11.71
N MET A 33 -5.99 -6.50 -11.53
CA MET A 33 -5.59 -7.37 -12.64
C MET A 33 -6.77 -7.86 -13.46
N ALA A 34 -7.93 -8.09 -12.83
CA ALA A 34 -9.15 -8.51 -13.50
C ALA A 34 -9.64 -7.46 -14.49
N ASP A 35 -9.61 -6.18 -14.13
CA ASP A 35 -9.96 -5.07 -15.03
C ASP A 35 -9.15 -5.14 -16.33
N LEU A 36 -7.81 -5.31 -16.21
CA LEU A 36 -6.93 -5.40 -17.38
C LEU A 36 -7.13 -6.67 -18.19
N PHE A 37 -7.42 -7.79 -17.52
CA PHE A 37 -7.68 -9.06 -18.19
C PHE A 37 -9.01 -9.01 -18.98
N ILE A 38 -10.05 -8.48 -18.37
CA ILE A 38 -11.39 -8.41 -19.00
C ILE A 38 -11.36 -7.45 -20.19
N ILE A 39 -10.78 -6.23 -20.03
CA ILE A 39 -10.72 -5.30 -21.16
C ILE A 39 -9.89 -5.86 -22.32
N GLY A 40 -8.82 -6.60 -22.01
CA GLY A 40 -8.00 -7.25 -23.03
C GLY A 40 -8.72 -8.35 -23.82
N GLN A 41 -9.81 -8.93 -23.28
CA GLN A 41 -10.63 -9.93 -23.98
C GLN A 41 -11.66 -9.31 -24.93
N PHE A 42 -12.21 -8.15 -24.58
CA PHE A 42 -13.35 -7.57 -25.30
C PHE A 42 -12.98 -6.35 -26.14
N GLU A 43 -11.82 -5.73 -25.88
CA GLU A 43 -11.45 -4.46 -26.48
C GLU A 43 -10.03 -4.53 -27.11
N GLY A 44 -9.74 -3.57 -27.99
CA GLY A 44 -8.46 -3.50 -28.67
C GLY A 44 -7.32 -2.93 -27.80
N VAL A 45 -6.11 -2.92 -28.36
CA VAL A 45 -4.87 -2.48 -27.71
C VAL A 45 -4.96 -1.06 -27.15
N ALA A 46 -5.60 -0.15 -27.87
CA ALA A 46 -5.76 1.24 -27.44
C ALA A 46 -6.57 1.35 -26.14
N SER A 47 -7.67 0.61 -26.02
CA SER A 47 -8.51 0.57 -24.82
C SER A 47 -7.78 -0.09 -23.64
N THR A 48 -7.08 -1.19 -23.88
CA THR A 48 -6.26 -1.87 -22.85
C THR A 48 -5.14 -0.96 -22.34
N THR A 49 -4.47 -0.23 -23.25
CA THR A 49 -3.43 0.74 -22.88
C THR A 49 -4.02 1.89 -22.06
N ALA A 50 -5.20 2.39 -22.42
CA ALA A 50 -5.90 3.46 -21.71
C ALA A 50 -6.21 3.04 -20.25
N VAL A 51 -6.76 1.85 -20.04
CA VAL A 51 -7.03 1.33 -18.69
C VAL A 51 -5.74 1.06 -17.92
N SER A 52 -4.71 0.54 -18.56
CA SER A 52 -3.40 0.28 -17.92
C SER A 52 -2.79 1.57 -17.35
N ILE A 53 -2.71 2.63 -18.17
CA ILE A 53 -2.16 3.93 -17.75
C ILE A 53 -3.05 4.56 -16.67
N GLY A 54 -4.37 4.56 -16.88
CA GLY A 54 -5.32 5.11 -15.92
C GLY A 54 -5.27 4.38 -14.57
N SER A 55 -5.19 3.05 -14.57
CA SER A 55 -5.07 2.23 -13.36
C SER A 55 -3.77 2.50 -12.60
N GLN A 56 -2.66 2.77 -13.29
CA GLN A 56 -1.39 3.12 -12.65
C GLN A 56 -1.50 4.45 -11.88
N VAL A 57 -2.15 5.46 -12.48
CA VAL A 57 -2.43 6.74 -11.80
C VAL A 57 -3.33 6.53 -10.59
N MET A 58 -4.41 5.76 -10.74
CA MET A 58 -5.33 5.45 -9.64
C MET A 58 -4.68 4.64 -8.53
N HIS A 59 -3.79 3.71 -8.87
CA HIS A 59 -3.01 2.96 -7.88
C HIS A 59 -2.13 3.87 -7.02
N MET A 60 -1.38 4.78 -7.65
CA MET A 60 -0.55 5.77 -6.93
C MET A 60 -1.40 6.62 -5.97
N LEU A 61 -2.54 7.14 -6.43
CA LEU A 61 -3.45 7.92 -5.58
C LEU A 61 -4.01 7.09 -4.43
N THR A 62 -4.41 5.85 -4.70
CA THR A 62 -4.98 4.96 -3.69
C THR A 62 -3.98 4.64 -2.59
N VAL A 63 -2.72 4.30 -2.92
CA VAL A 63 -1.70 4.03 -1.90
C VAL A 63 -1.40 5.26 -1.05
N MET A 64 -1.40 6.47 -1.63
CA MET A 64 -1.24 7.71 -0.88
C MET A 64 -2.44 7.96 0.07
N ILE A 65 -3.68 7.70 -0.37
CA ILE A 65 -4.87 7.80 0.48
C ILE A 65 -4.81 6.78 1.63
N VAL A 66 -4.39 5.55 1.35
CA VAL A 66 -4.18 4.50 2.38
C VAL A 66 -3.13 4.93 3.39
N GLY A 67 -2.00 5.45 2.92
CA GLY A 67 -0.93 5.98 3.78
C GLY A 67 -1.42 7.11 4.68
N LEU A 68 -2.18 8.05 4.12
CA LEU A 68 -2.77 9.14 4.89
C LEU A 68 -3.80 8.63 5.92
N ALA A 69 -4.63 7.66 5.54
CA ALA A 69 -5.63 7.02 6.42
C ALA A 69 -4.99 6.19 7.55
N MET A 70 -3.71 5.78 7.43
CA MET A 70 -2.97 5.13 8.51
C MET A 70 -2.90 6.02 9.77
N GLY A 71 -2.89 7.35 9.60
CA GLY A 71 -2.99 8.29 10.72
C GLY A 71 -4.24 8.06 11.58
N ALA A 72 -5.38 7.75 10.95
CA ALA A 72 -6.62 7.41 11.65
C ALA A 72 -6.49 6.07 12.40
N THR A 73 -5.98 5.03 11.73
CA THR A 73 -5.75 3.70 12.37
C THR A 73 -4.92 3.84 13.65
N ILE A 74 -3.87 4.64 13.62
CA ILE A 74 -2.95 4.80 14.75
C ILE A 74 -3.58 5.62 15.87
N ASN A 75 -4.18 6.78 15.57
CA ASN A 75 -4.78 7.62 16.60
C ASN A 75 -5.96 6.93 17.30
N ILE A 76 -6.84 6.28 16.51
CA ILE A 76 -7.96 5.51 17.05
C ILE A 76 -7.43 4.30 17.85
N GLY A 77 -6.42 3.59 17.32
CA GLY A 77 -5.79 2.46 18.00
C GLY A 77 -5.19 2.85 19.36
N GLN A 78 -4.50 3.99 19.43
CA GLN A 78 -3.99 4.53 20.69
C GLN A 78 -5.12 4.89 21.67
N ALA A 79 -6.20 5.50 21.20
CA ALA A 79 -7.35 5.86 22.04
C ALA A 79 -8.06 4.59 22.57
N ILE A 80 -8.24 3.57 21.75
CA ILE A 80 -8.81 2.27 22.15
C ILE A 80 -7.90 1.58 23.17
N GLY A 81 -6.59 1.55 22.92
CA GLY A 81 -5.62 1.01 23.88
C GLY A 81 -5.66 1.70 25.24
N ALA A 82 -5.80 3.02 25.24
CA ALA A 82 -5.96 3.84 26.43
C ALA A 82 -7.35 3.71 27.10
N ARG A 83 -8.27 2.93 26.52
CA ARG A 83 -9.68 2.83 26.93
C ARG A 83 -10.44 4.17 26.92
N ASP A 84 -9.95 5.15 26.17
CA ASP A 84 -10.58 6.47 26.01
C ASP A 84 -11.56 6.47 24.80
N LYS A 85 -12.77 6.00 25.08
CA LYS A 85 -13.85 5.93 24.06
C LYS A 85 -14.25 7.31 23.54
N LYS A 86 -14.13 8.37 24.36
CA LYS A 86 -14.47 9.74 23.95
C LYS A 86 -13.47 10.27 22.94
N ARG A 87 -12.16 10.04 23.18
CA ARG A 87 -11.10 10.37 22.23
C ARG A 87 -11.25 9.56 20.95
N ALA A 88 -11.52 8.25 21.05
CA ALA A 88 -11.74 7.40 19.88
C ALA A 88 -12.92 7.88 19.01
N ALA A 89 -14.05 8.30 19.63
CA ALA A 89 -15.19 8.85 18.91
C ALA A 89 -14.84 10.20 18.24
N THR A 90 -14.12 11.08 18.94
CA THR A 90 -13.66 12.37 18.41
C THR A 90 -12.66 12.15 17.24
N ASP A 91 -11.69 11.25 17.38
CA ASP A 91 -10.72 10.94 16.34
C ASP A 91 -11.44 10.34 15.11
N THR A 92 -12.44 9.49 15.31
CA THR A 92 -13.28 8.93 14.23
C THR A 92 -14.07 10.00 13.49
N GLY A 93 -14.80 10.88 14.20
CA GLY A 93 -15.59 11.93 13.59
C GLY A 93 -14.72 12.95 12.84
N ASN A 94 -13.60 13.38 13.44
CA ASN A 94 -12.67 14.29 12.78
C ASN A 94 -11.97 13.67 11.58
N THR A 95 -11.69 12.36 11.62
CA THR A 95 -11.19 11.63 10.45
C THR A 95 -12.20 11.72 9.30
N ALA A 96 -13.47 11.40 9.55
CA ALA A 96 -14.50 11.49 8.52
C ALA A 96 -14.61 12.90 7.93
N THR A 97 -14.61 13.94 8.78
CA THR A 97 -14.69 15.33 8.32
C THR A 97 -13.46 15.75 7.50
N LEU A 98 -12.25 15.46 7.98
CA LEU A 98 -11.01 15.82 7.31
C LEU A 98 -10.94 15.21 5.90
N PHE A 99 -11.21 13.92 5.81
CA PHE A 99 -11.10 13.21 4.55
C PHE A 99 -12.26 13.48 3.60
N MET A 100 -13.45 13.78 4.10
CA MET A 100 -14.55 14.25 3.25
C MET A 100 -14.17 15.54 2.53
N VAL A 101 -13.62 16.52 3.26
CA VAL A 101 -13.13 17.75 2.65
C VAL A 101 -11.99 17.47 1.68
N LEU A 102 -11.01 16.66 2.09
CA LEU A 102 -9.87 16.30 1.25
C LEU A 102 -10.31 15.58 -0.03
N SER A 103 -11.25 14.66 0.05
CA SER A 103 -11.75 13.91 -1.12
C SER A 103 -12.42 14.82 -2.14
N VAL A 104 -13.21 15.81 -1.68
CA VAL A 104 -13.82 16.80 -2.56
C VAL A 104 -12.75 17.68 -3.23
N VAL A 105 -11.78 18.16 -2.46
CA VAL A 105 -10.68 18.97 -3.00
C VAL A 105 -9.87 18.16 -4.03
N LEU A 106 -9.49 16.92 -3.70
CA LEU A 106 -8.76 16.03 -4.63
C LEU A 106 -9.58 15.76 -5.89
N THR A 107 -10.87 15.47 -5.77
CA THR A 107 -11.75 15.26 -6.93
C THR A 107 -11.71 16.46 -7.87
N VAL A 108 -11.92 17.67 -7.34
CA VAL A 108 -11.93 18.89 -8.16
C VAL A 108 -10.56 19.13 -8.81
N VAL A 109 -9.49 19.10 -8.03
CA VAL A 109 -8.13 19.36 -8.51
C VAL A 109 -7.72 18.36 -9.59
N LEU A 110 -7.91 17.06 -9.33
CA LEU A 110 -7.51 16.00 -10.26
C LEU A 110 -8.40 15.98 -11.51
N PHE A 111 -9.71 16.21 -11.37
CA PHE A 111 -10.61 16.30 -12.52
C PHE A 111 -10.23 17.42 -13.47
N LEU A 112 -9.86 18.60 -12.94
CA LEU A 112 -9.38 19.74 -13.74
C LEU A 112 -7.99 19.48 -14.33
N SER A 113 -7.18 18.63 -13.70
CA SER A 113 -5.80 18.32 -14.10
C SER A 113 -5.68 17.11 -15.03
N VAL A 114 -6.78 16.48 -15.46
CA VAL A 114 -6.74 15.23 -16.26
C VAL A 114 -5.86 15.37 -17.49
N ASN A 115 -6.01 16.45 -18.26
CA ASN A 115 -5.23 16.65 -19.50
C ASN A 115 -3.73 16.78 -19.21
N ALA A 116 -3.35 17.47 -18.13
CA ALA A 116 -1.96 17.57 -17.69
C ALA A 116 -1.40 16.21 -17.26
N ILE A 117 -2.20 15.42 -16.50
CA ILE A 117 -1.80 14.09 -16.04
C ILE A 117 -1.56 13.15 -17.24
N VAL A 118 -2.48 13.12 -18.20
CA VAL A 118 -2.39 12.29 -19.41
C VAL A 118 -1.16 12.67 -20.24
N SER A 119 -0.85 13.97 -20.34
CA SER A 119 0.36 14.48 -21.01
C SER A 119 1.64 14.07 -20.28
N ILE A 120 1.70 14.21 -18.94
CA ILE A 120 2.86 13.80 -18.12
C ILE A 120 3.11 12.28 -18.24
N MET A 121 2.03 11.49 -18.33
CA MET A 121 2.14 10.04 -18.52
C MET A 121 2.60 9.64 -19.92
N SER A 122 2.82 10.59 -20.83
CA SER A 122 3.22 10.34 -22.23
C SER A 122 2.30 9.31 -22.91
N THR A 123 1.00 9.45 -22.69
CA THR A 123 -0.02 8.54 -23.21
C THR A 123 -0.02 8.56 -24.74
N PRO A 124 0.02 7.40 -25.42
CA PRO A 124 -0.09 7.33 -26.88
C PRO A 124 -1.37 7.99 -27.39
N GLU A 125 -1.31 8.58 -28.58
CA GLU A 125 -2.40 9.38 -29.15
C GLU A 125 -3.71 8.57 -29.26
N GLU A 126 -3.61 7.30 -29.65
CA GLU A 126 -4.73 6.38 -29.79
C GLU A 126 -5.42 6.04 -28.46
N ALA A 127 -4.68 6.08 -27.34
CA ALA A 127 -5.20 5.80 -26.01
C ALA A 127 -5.59 7.07 -25.23
N LEU A 128 -5.26 8.25 -25.72
CA LEU A 128 -5.39 9.52 -24.99
C LEU A 128 -6.82 9.81 -24.56
N ALA A 129 -7.78 9.72 -25.47
CA ALA A 129 -9.19 9.96 -25.18
C ALA A 129 -9.76 8.95 -24.16
N GLY A 130 -9.42 7.66 -24.33
CA GLY A 130 -9.82 6.60 -23.41
C GLY A 130 -9.25 6.78 -22.00
N THR A 131 -7.96 7.11 -21.89
CA THR A 131 -7.31 7.38 -20.60
C THR A 131 -7.91 8.58 -19.90
N ALA A 132 -8.16 9.68 -20.63
CA ALA A 132 -8.76 10.87 -20.06
C ALA A 132 -10.19 10.61 -19.55
N LEU A 133 -10.99 9.86 -20.30
CA LEU A 133 -12.34 9.49 -19.89
C LEU A 133 -12.33 8.55 -18.67
N TYR A 134 -11.47 7.52 -18.68
CA TYR A 134 -11.24 6.63 -17.55
C TYR A 134 -10.91 7.41 -16.27
N LEU A 135 -9.92 8.29 -16.34
CA LEU A 135 -9.48 9.10 -15.20
C LEU A 135 -10.58 10.05 -14.70
N LYS A 136 -11.33 10.70 -15.60
CA LYS A 136 -12.45 11.56 -15.19
C LYS A 136 -13.49 10.80 -14.37
N ILE A 137 -13.89 9.61 -14.80
CA ILE A 137 -14.87 8.78 -14.09
C ILE A 137 -14.28 8.32 -12.74
N CYS A 138 -13.06 7.83 -12.72
CA CYS A 138 -12.39 7.39 -11.48
C CYS A 138 -12.19 8.55 -10.49
N PHE A 139 -11.86 9.77 -10.97
CA PHE A 139 -11.70 10.93 -10.09
C PHE A 139 -13.02 11.37 -9.47
N LEU A 140 -14.16 11.24 -10.17
CA LEU A 140 -15.48 11.40 -9.56
C LEU A 140 -15.75 10.32 -8.50
N GLY A 141 -15.13 9.16 -8.62
CA GLY A 141 -15.18 8.07 -7.65
C GLY A 141 -14.29 8.25 -6.40
N ILE A 142 -13.36 9.23 -6.37
CA ILE A 142 -12.44 9.46 -5.25
C ILE A 142 -13.16 9.58 -3.89
N PRO A 143 -14.31 10.25 -3.74
CA PRO A 143 -15.01 10.30 -2.47
C PRO A 143 -15.37 8.91 -1.93
N PHE A 144 -15.77 7.99 -2.78
CA PHE A 144 -16.10 6.60 -2.40
C PHE A 144 -14.84 5.80 -2.04
N ILE A 145 -13.78 5.90 -2.86
CA ILE A 145 -12.49 5.26 -2.59
C ILE A 145 -11.94 5.75 -1.24
N THR A 146 -12.02 7.04 -0.98
CA THR A 146 -11.57 7.66 0.27
C THR A 146 -12.43 7.17 1.44
N ALA A 147 -13.76 7.19 1.30
CA ALA A 147 -14.68 6.72 2.33
C ALA A 147 -14.43 5.25 2.70
N TYR A 148 -14.24 4.36 1.71
CA TYR A 148 -13.86 2.97 1.95
C TYR A 148 -12.58 2.86 2.79
N ASN A 149 -11.51 3.56 2.39
CA ASN A 149 -10.22 3.49 3.06
C ASN A 149 -10.27 4.03 4.49
N ILE A 150 -11.05 5.10 4.73
CA ILE A 150 -11.24 5.66 6.07
C ILE A 150 -12.02 4.70 6.98
N ILE A 151 -13.16 4.18 6.51
CA ILE A 151 -13.95 3.25 7.30
C ILE A 151 -13.11 2.02 7.63
N SER A 152 -12.39 1.49 6.65
CA SER A 152 -11.46 0.39 6.85
C SER A 152 -10.39 0.72 7.89
N SER A 153 -9.83 1.93 7.86
CA SER A 153 -8.82 2.39 8.83
C SER A 153 -9.38 2.54 10.24
N ILE A 154 -10.63 2.98 10.38
CA ILE A 154 -11.34 3.02 11.66
C ILE A 154 -11.49 1.60 12.24
N PHE A 155 -12.00 0.65 11.47
CA PHE A 155 -12.11 -0.75 11.90
C PHE A 155 -10.75 -1.34 12.30
N ARG A 156 -9.71 -1.09 11.53
CA ARG A 156 -8.33 -1.55 11.83
C ARG A 156 -7.80 -0.94 13.12
N GLY A 157 -8.03 0.35 13.36
CA GLY A 157 -7.67 1.02 14.61
C GLY A 157 -8.38 0.40 15.82
N MET A 158 -9.62 -0.05 15.66
CA MET A 158 -10.40 -0.76 16.67
C MET A 158 -9.96 -2.23 16.87
N GLY A 159 -9.01 -2.74 16.10
CA GLY A 159 -8.54 -4.12 16.19
C GLY A 159 -9.30 -5.11 15.34
N ASP A 160 -10.13 -4.64 14.41
CA ASP A 160 -10.87 -5.48 13.46
C ASP A 160 -10.27 -5.37 12.05
N SER A 161 -9.51 -6.39 11.65
CA SER A 161 -8.99 -6.54 10.30
C SER A 161 -9.90 -7.37 9.38
N LYS A 162 -10.88 -8.10 9.94
CA LYS A 162 -11.78 -8.97 9.17
C LYS A 162 -12.85 -8.19 8.42
N SER A 163 -13.45 -7.19 9.07
CA SER A 163 -14.50 -6.40 8.41
C SER A 163 -14.00 -5.70 7.15
N PRO A 164 -12.85 -5.00 7.14
CA PRO A 164 -12.26 -4.47 5.90
C PRO A 164 -11.99 -5.52 4.82
N MET A 165 -11.58 -6.73 5.20
CA MET A 165 -11.41 -7.84 4.26
C MET A 165 -12.75 -8.22 3.58
N TYR A 166 -13.84 -8.27 4.31
CA TYR A 166 -15.16 -8.54 3.71
C TYR A 166 -15.61 -7.41 2.79
N PHE A 167 -15.32 -6.16 3.15
CA PHE A 167 -15.68 -5.01 2.30
C PHE A 167 -14.98 -5.09 0.94
N ILE A 168 -13.68 -5.39 0.92
CA ILE A 168 -12.93 -5.52 -0.33
C ILE A 168 -13.30 -6.78 -1.11
N ALA A 169 -13.65 -7.88 -0.43
CA ALA A 169 -14.11 -9.09 -1.09
C ALA A 169 -15.42 -8.84 -1.85
N ILE A 170 -16.36 -8.12 -1.25
CA ILE A 170 -17.61 -7.71 -1.90
C ILE A 170 -17.31 -6.78 -3.08
N ALA A 171 -16.44 -5.77 -2.89
CA ALA A 171 -16.04 -4.88 -3.98
C ALA A 171 -15.43 -5.66 -5.16
N CYS A 172 -14.54 -6.63 -4.89
CA CYS A 172 -13.91 -7.45 -5.91
C CYS A 172 -14.91 -8.24 -6.75
N VAL A 173 -15.86 -8.93 -6.10
CA VAL A 173 -16.90 -9.70 -6.79
C VAL A 173 -17.81 -8.79 -7.62
N VAL A 174 -18.24 -7.66 -7.06
CA VAL A 174 -19.09 -6.69 -7.75
C VAL A 174 -18.35 -6.05 -8.93
N ASN A 175 -17.07 -5.69 -8.75
CA ASN A 175 -16.25 -5.12 -9.81
C ASN A 175 -16.14 -6.08 -11.00
N ILE A 176 -15.70 -7.33 -10.77
CA ILE A 176 -15.58 -8.34 -11.84
C ILE A 176 -16.93 -8.53 -12.58
N ALA A 177 -18.04 -8.62 -11.85
CA ALA A 177 -19.36 -8.76 -12.47
C ALA A 177 -19.73 -7.54 -13.31
N LEU A 178 -19.49 -6.32 -12.80
CA LEU A 178 -19.78 -5.08 -13.53
C LEU A 178 -18.87 -4.90 -14.74
N ASP A 179 -17.62 -5.32 -14.67
CA ASP A 179 -16.67 -5.26 -15.78
C ASP A 179 -17.13 -6.14 -16.95
N TYR A 180 -17.56 -7.37 -16.68
CA TYR A 180 -18.17 -8.22 -17.71
C TYR A 180 -19.41 -7.61 -18.32
N VAL A 181 -20.25 -6.94 -17.53
CA VAL A 181 -21.46 -6.25 -18.04
C VAL A 181 -21.07 -5.02 -18.87
N PHE A 182 -20.23 -4.15 -18.33
CA PHE A 182 -19.94 -2.87 -18.98
C PHE A 182 -18.99 -3.00 -20.18
N MET A 183 -17.99 -3.85 -20.09
CA MET A 183 -17.04 -4.07 -21.19
C MET A 183 -17.48 -5.19 -22.12
N GLY A 184 -18.01 -6.31 -21.58
CA GLY A 184 -18.37 -7.48 -22.37
C GLY A 184 -19.74 -7.38 -23.06
N VAL A 185 -20.76 -6.84 -22.37
CA VAL A 185 -22.14 -6.77 -22.92
C VAL A 185 -22.43 -5.40 -23.52
N LEU A 186 -22.08 -4.31 -22.81
CA LEU A 186 -22.38 -2.94 -23.22
C LEU A 186 -21.30 -2.29 -24.06
N HIS A 187 -20.12 -2.92 -24.21
CA HIS A 187 -18.97 -2.45 -25.00
C HIS A 187 -18.57 -1.00 -24.71
N LEU A 188 -18.56 -0.61 -23.41
CA LEU A 188 -18.22 0.74 -22.97
C LEU A 188 -16.69 1.01 -22.94
N GLY A 189 -15.87 0.02 -23.22
CA GLY A 189 -14.41 0.14 -23.25
C GLY A 189 -13.83 0.66 -21.92
N PRO A 190 -12.85 1.62 -21.98
CA PRO A 190 -12.23 2.17 -20.78
C PRO A 190 -13.19 2.81 -19.79
N SER A 191 -14.29 3.41 -20.27
CA SER A 191 -15.31 3.98 -19.39
C SER A 191 -16.07 2.91 -18.61
N GLY A 192 -16.26 1.72 -19.21
CA GLY A 192 -16.84 0.56 -18.54
C GLY A 192 -16.02 0.09 -17.34
N ALA A 193 -14.70 -0.06 -17.52
CA ALA A 193 -13.76 -0.40 -16.45
C ALA A 193 -13.79 0.64 -15.31
N ALA A 194 -13.77 1.93 -15.65
CA ALA A 194 -13.83 3.01 -14.66
C ALA A 194 -15.15 3.02 -13.88
N LEU A 195 -16.27 2.77 -14.54
CA LEU A 195 -17.60 2.64 -13.91
C LEU A 195 -17.66 1.41 -13.00
N GLY A 196 -17.15 0.26 -13.46
CA GLY A 196 -17.05 -0.97 -12.67
C GLY A 196 -16.30 -0.73 -11.36
N THR A 197 -15.12 -0.13 -11.45
CA THR A 197 -14.31 0.24 -10.29
C THR A 197 -15.05 1.21 -9.35
N THR A 198 -15.61 2.29 -9.88
CA THR A 198 -16.28 3.32 -9.05
C THR A 198 -17.53 2.80 -8.37
N LEU A 199 -18.37 2.06 -9.07
CA LEU A 199 -19.61 1.51 -8.53
C LEU A 199 -19.34 0.39 -7.53
N SER A 200 -18.38 -0.49 -7.76
CA SER A 200 -17.98 -1.52 -6.80
C SER A 200 -17.49 -0.93 -5.48
N GLN A 201 -16.70 0.15 -5.53
CA GLN A 201 -16.28 0.89 -4.34
C GLN A 201 -17.47 1.53 -3.63
N THR A 202 -18.43 2.06 -4.38
CA THR A 202 -19.68 2.63 -3.80
C THR A 202 -20.46 1.57 -3.04
N VAL A 203 -20.65 0.38 -3.61
CA VAL A 203 -21.31 -0.75 -2.93
C VAL A 203 -20.54 -1.14 -1.66
N SER A 204 -19.24 -1.22 -1.73
CA SER A 204 -18.38 -1.52 -0.56
C SER A 204 -18.56 -0.49 0.56
N VAL A 205 -18.62 0.81 0.22
CA VAL A 205 -18.87 1.89 1.19
C VAL A 205 -20.23 1.76 1.84
N ILE A 206 -21.30 1.46 1.07
CA ILE A 206 -22.64 1.26 1.61
C ILE A 206 -22.65 0.11 2.63
N VAL A 207 -22.01 -1.01 2.29
CA VAL A 207 -21.89 -2.16 3.20
C VAL A 207 -21.11 -1.77 4.46
N ALA A 208 -19.99 -1.11 4.30
CA ALA A 208 -19.12 -0.69 5.39
C ALA A 208 -19.83 0.31 6.34
N LEU A 209 -20.53 1.31 5.79
CA LEU A 209 -21.34 2.25 6.56
C LEU A 209 -22.47 1.55 7.31
N THR A 210 -23.17 0.63 6.66
CA THR A 210 -24.24 -0.13 7.29
C THR A 210 -23.72 -0.94 8.48
N MET A 211 -22.56 -1.57 8.34
CA MET A 211 -21.91 -2.31 9.45
C MET A 211 -21.45 -1.37 10.57
N PHE A 212 -20.93 -0.20 10.21
CA PHE A 212 -20.52 0.82 11.18
C PHE A 212 -21.73 1.34 11.98
N MET A 213 -22.83 1.69 11.30
CA MET A 213 -24.06 2.21 11.91
C MET A 213 -24.78 1.19 12.80
N LYS A 214 -24.70 -0.11 12.48
CA LYS A 214 -25.26 -1.18 13.32
C LYS A 214 -24.52 -1.41 14.64
N GLY A 215 -23.59 -0.51 15.00
CA GLY A 215 -22.95 -0.47 16.32
C GLY A 215 -21.97 -1.61 16.61
N LYS A 216 -21.51 -2.33 15.59
CA LYS A 216 -20.50 -3.41 15.74
C LYS A 216 -19.12 -2.89 16.17
N THR A 217 -18.95 -1.58 16.26
CA THR A 217 -17.67 -0.92 16.51
C THR A 217 -17.44 -0.55 17.98
N GLY A 218 -18.43 -0.70 18.87
CA GLY A 218 -18.30 -0.33 20.29
C GLY A 218 -18.03 1.17 20.59
N ILE A 219 -17.91 2.00 19.53
CA ILE A 219 -17.73 3.44 19.61
C ILE A 219 -19.02 4.13 19.16
N THR A 220 -19.59 4.96 20.01
CA THR A 220 -20.74 5.78 19.67
C THR A 220 -20.27 7.16 19.26
N VAL A 221 -20.32 7.46 17.96
CA VAL A 221 -19.95 8.76 17.40
C VAL A 221 -21.18 9.67 17.42
N LYS A 222 -21.07 10.85 18.03
CA LYS A 222 -22.11 11.87 18.10
C LYS A 222 -21.88 12.94 17.02
N LYS A 223 -22.93 13.70 16.67
CA LYS A 223 -22.81 14.85 15.74
C LYS A 223 -21.73 15.86 16.17
N SER A 224 -21.51 16.03 17.46
CA SER A 224 -20.47 16.91 18.02
C SER A 224 -19.03 16.44 17.68
N ASP A 225 -18.83 15.16 17.42
CA ASP A 225 -17.49 14.58 17.14
C ASP A 225 -17.02 14.90 15.71
N PHE A 226 -17.96 15.23 14.82
CA PHE A 226 -17.65 15.68 13.45
C PHE A 226 -17.19 17.15 13.38
N LYS A 227 -17.36 17.92 14.47
CA LYS A 227 -16.87 19.31 14.48
C LYS A 227 -15.33 19.32 14.34
N PRO A 228 -14.78 20.08 13.37
CA PRO A 228 -13.35 20.14 13.14
C PRO A 228 -12.60 20.58 14.40
N ARG A 229 -11.64 19.78 14.84
CA ARG A 229 -10.72 20.12 15.94
C ARG A 229 -9.30 20.16 15.41
N LYS A 230 -8.70 21.34 15.37
CA LYS A 230 -7.35 21.57 14.82
C LYS A 230 -6.30 20.62 15.42
N GLU A 231 -6.37 20.38 16.71
CA GLU A 231 -5.44 19.48 17.40
C GLU A 231 -5.58 18.02 16.92
N THR A 232 -6.81 17.53 16.80
CA THR A 232 -7.09 16.15 16.34
C THR A 232 -6.69 15.97 14.87
N MET A 233 -7.09 16.92 14.01
CA MET A 233 -6.71 16.90 12.59
C MET A 233 -5.20 17.02 12.40
N GLY A 234 -4.54 17.85 13.22
CA GLY A 234 -3.09 17.97 13.22
C GLY A 234 -2.37 16.69 13.61
N ARG A 235 -2.88 15.93 14.60
CA ARG A 235 -2.33 14.61 14.95
C ARG A 235 -2.51 13.58 13.82
N LEU A 236 -3.69 13.57 13.18
CA LEU A 236 -3.97 12.69 12.04
C LEU A 236 -2.99 12.94 10.89
N LEU A 237 -2.84 14.21 10.51
CA LEU A 237 -1.95 14.59 9.40
C LEU A 237 -0.47 14.41 9.76
N LYS A 238 -0.06 14.69 11.00
CA LYS A 238 1.32 14.50 11.46
C LYS A 238 1.80 13.06 11.28
N ILE A 239 0.89 12.08 11.39
CA ILE A 239 1.21 10.66 11.19
C ILE A 239 0.97 10.26 9.73
N GLY A 240 -0.19 10.61 9.16
CA GLY A 240 -0.58 10.13 7.85
C GLY A 240 0.17 10.79 6.69
N PHE A 241 0.49 12.09 6.77
CA PHE A 241 1.14 12.80 5.68
C PHE A 241 2.54 12.27 5.34
N PRO A 242 3.45 12.01 6.31
CA PRO A 242 4.73 11.40 6.00
C PRO A 242 4.61 10.02 5.35
N ILE A 243 3.61 9.21 5.75
CA ILE A 243 3.37 7.88 5.16
C ILE A 243 2.89 8.02 3.73
N ALA A 244 1.91 8.89 3.47
CA ALA A 244 1.40 9.14 2.13
C ALA A 244 2.51 9.62 1.16
N MET A 245 3.37 10.54 1.63
CA MET A 245 4.51 11.00 0.85
C MET A 245 5.54 9.90 0.59
N GLN A 246 5.81 9.07 1.60
CA GLN A 246 6.67 7.89 1.46
C GLN A 246 6.15 6.94 0.37
N ASP A 247 4.87 6.59 0.44
CA ASP A 247 4.25 5.65 -0.49
C ASP A 247 4.24 6.21 -1.92
N GLY A 248 3.95 7.50 -2.08
CA GLY A 248 4.05 8.19 -3.38
C GLY A 248 5.48 8.17 -3.94
N LEU A 249 6.50 8.45 -3.11
CA LEU A 249 7.90 8.44 -3.55
C LEU A 249 8.41 7.03 -3.89
N ILE A 250 7.91 6.00 -3.22
CA ILE A 250 8.20 4.61 -3.59
C ILE A 250 7.67 4.33 -5.01
N GLN A 251 6.45 4.77 -5.36
CA GLN A 251 5.91 4.60 -6.72
C GLN A 251 6.74 5.36 -7.77
N VAL A 252 7.18 6.58 -7.45
CA VAL A 252 8.09 7.33 -8.33
C VAL A 252 9.41 6.58 -8.54
N ALA A 253 9.96 5.97 -7.50
CA ALA A 253 11.19 5.18 -7.62
C ALA A 253 11.01 3.97 -8.56
N PHE A 254 9.88 3.26 -8.48
CA PHE A 254 9.56 2.16 -9.41
C PHE A 254 9.47 2.66 -10.86
N ILE A 255 8.84 3.81 -11.10
CA ILE A 255 8.78 4.41 -12.44
C ILE A 255 10.19 4.73 -12.95
N ILE A 256 11.06 5.31 -12.14
CA ILE A 256 12.45 5.61 -12.52
C ILE A 256 13.22 4.33 -12.87
N ILE A 257 13.08 3.27 -12.08
CA ILE A 257 13.74 1.98 -12.36
C ILE A 257 13.24 1.39 -13.69
N THR A 258 11.94 1.45 -13.95
CA THR A 258 11.36 1.03 -15.24
C THR A 258 11.92 1.84 -16.41
N ILE A 259 12.06 3.16 -16.26
CA ILE A 259 12.68 4.02 -17.30
C ILE A 259 14.13 3.62 -17.54
N ILE A 260 14.91 3.31 -16.50
CA ILE A 260 16.29 2.84 -16.63
C ILE A 260 16.33 1.51 -17.41
N ALA A 261 15.45 0.58 -17.08
CA ALA A 261 15.33 -0.71 -17.77
C ALA A 261 14.96 -0.54 -19.25
N ASN A 262 13.98 0.33 -19.56
CA ASN A 262 13.55 0.60 -20.93
C ASN A 262 14.69 1.15 -21.82
N ARG A 263 15.63 1.90 -21.24
CA ARG A 263 16.81 2.42 -21.97
C ARG A 263 17.85 1.36 -22.29
N ARG A 264 17.75 0.17 -21.69
CA ARG A 264 18.66 -0.97 -21.96
C ARG A 264 18.20 -1.83 -23.15
N GLY A 265 16.97 -1.68 -23.58
CA GLY A 265 16.39 -2.39 -24.70
C GLY A 265 15.15 -3.22 -24.32
N LEU A 266 14.49 -3.74 -25.34
CA LEU A 266 13.18 -4.40 -25.21
C LEU A 266 13.23 -5.65 -24.30
N THR A 267 14.26 -6.47 -24.42
CA THR A 267 14.44 -7.69 -23.63
C THR A 267 14.56 -7.39 -22.14
N ASP A 268 15.42 -6.42 -21.76
CA ASP A 268 15.63 -6.01 -20.37
C ASP A 268 14.39 -5.33 -19.80
N ALA A 269 13.72 -4.49 -20.58
CA ALA A 269 12.47 -3.84 -20.20
C ALA A 269 11.36 -4.86 -19.88
N ALA A 270 11.19 -5.86 -20.77
CA ALA A 270 10.20 -6.93 -20.55
C ALA A 270 10.55 -7.78 -19.32
N ALA A 271 11.84 -8.12 -19.15
CA ALA A 271 12.34 -8.89 -18.02
C ALA A 271 12.08 -8.17 -16.69
N VAL A 272 12.44 -6.89 -16.58
CA VAL A 272 12.20 -6.06 -15.39
C VAL A 272 10.71 -5.94 -15.11
N GLY A 273 9.89 -5.67 -16.13
CA GLY A 273 8.44 -5.55 -15.97
C GLY A 273 7.78 -6.82 -15.42
N ILE A 274 8.20 -8.02 -15.87
CA ILE A 274 7.73 -9.31 -15.33
C ILE A 274 8.15 -9.45 -13.86
N VAL A 275 9.43 -9.22 -13.57
CA VAL A 275 9.97 -9.37 -12.21
C VAL A 275 9.30 -8.40 -11.23
N GLU A 276 9.04 -7.16 -11.62
CA GLU A 276 8.33 -6.18 -10.76
C GLU A 276 6.92 -6.67 -10.38
N LYS A 277 6.21 -7.35 -11.30
CA LYS A 277 4.91 -7.96 -10.99
C LYS A 277 5.05 -9.09 -9.96
N VAL A 278 6.03 -9.97 -10.12
CA VAL A 278 6.32 -11.05 -9.16
C VAL A 278 6.63 -10.47 -7.78
N ILE A 279 7.52 -9.50 -7.73
CA ILE A 279 7.90 -8.81 -6.48
C ILE A 279 6.69 -8.14 -5.83
N SER A 280 5.81 -7.48 -6.60
CA SER A 280 4.60 -6.84 -6.07
C SER A 280 3.71 -7.82 -5.30
N PHE A 281 3.57 -9.05 -5.76
CA PHE A 281 2.86 -10.10 -5.02
C PHE A 281 3.58 -10.50 -3.73
N LEU A 282 4.89 -10.64 -3.78
CA LEU A 282 5.68 -11.02 -2.60
C LEU A 282 5.69 -9.92 -1.55
N PHE A 283 5.63 -8.65 -1.96
CA PHE A 283 5.54 -7.49 -1.06
C PHE A 283 4.21 -7.38 -0.29
N LEU A 284 3.19 -8.17 -0.63
CA LEU A 284 1.95 -8.22 0.14
C LEU A 284 2.22 -8.63 1.61
N VAL A 285 3.20 -9.51 1.85
CA VAL A 285 3.57 -9.95 3.22
C VAL A 285 4.24 -8.81 4.00
N PRO A 286 5.32 -8.17 3.55
CA PRO A 286 5.88 -6.98 4.19
C PRO A 286 4.85 -5.88 4.45
N SER A 287 4.00 -5.55 3.47
CA SER A 287 2.96 -4.51 3.59
C SER A 287 1.91 -4.86 4.65
N SER A 288 1.50 -6.12 4.71
CA SER A 288 0.56 -6.56 5.75
C SER A 288 1.18 -6.48 7.14
N MET A 289 2.48 -6.74 7.27
CA MET A 289 3.20 -6.62 8.55
C MET A 289 3.37 -5.15 8.99
N LEU A 290 3.70 -4.23 8.07
CA LEU A 290 3.71 -2.78 8.36
C LEU A 290 2.39 -2.36 9.00
N SER A 291 1.28 -2.72 8.36
CA SER A 291 -0.06 -2.35 8.78
C SER A 291 -0.46 -3.03 10.09
N THR A 292 -0.09 -4.30 10.26
CA THR A 292 -0.34 -5.08 11.48
C THR A 292 0.42 -4.51 12.67
N VAL A 293 1.72 -4.23 12.51
CA VAL A 293 2.55 -3.65 13.57
C VAL A 293 2.08 -2.24 13.92
N SER A 294 1.62 -1.46 12.94
CA SER A 294 1.04 -0.12 13.17
C SER A 294 -0.20 -0.20 14.05
N ALA A 295 -1.14 -1.08 13.75
CA ALA A 295 -2.40 -1.20 14.49
C ALA A 295 -2.19 -1.82 15.89
N LEU A 296 -1.53 -2.98 15.99
CA LEU A 296 -1.25 -3.63 17.26
C LEU A 296 -0.34 -2.78 18.14
N GLY A 297 0.71 -2.21 17.54
CA GLY A 297 1.63 -1.33 18.24
C GLY A 297 0.92 -0.10 18.81
N ALA A 298 0.04 0.55 18.01
CA ALA A 298 -0.73 1.72 18.45
C ALA A 298 -1.60 1.41 19.67
N GLN A 299 -2.34 0.28 19.66
CA GLN A 299 -3.14 -0.12 20.81
C GLN A 299 -2.27 -0.42 22.05
N ASN A 300 -1.13 -1.09 21.88
CA ASN A 300 -0.23 -1.38 23.00
C ASN A 300 0.45 -0.12 23.56
N VAL A 301 0.85 0.84 22.68
CA VAL A 301 1.37 2.15 23.11
C VAL A 301 0.30 2.93 23.86
N GLY A 302 -0.93 2.97 23.35
CA GLY A 302 -2.05 3.63 24.02
C GLY A 302 -2.40 3.01 25.36
N ALA A 303 -2.26 1.69 25.52
CA ALA A 303 -2.45 0.96 26.77
C ALA A 303 -1.30 1.12 27.79
N GLY A 304 -0.27 1.93 27.49
CA GLY A 304 0.90 2.06 28.36
C GLY A 304 1.80 0.81 28.39
N LYS A 305 1.72 -0.06 27.37
CA LYS A 305 2.48 -1.30 27.26
C LYS A 305 3.54 -1.26 26.15
N PRO A 306 4.54 -0.35 26.22
CA PRO A 306 5.54 -0.15 25.15
C PRO A 306 6.41 -1.40 24.92
N GLU A 307 6.63 -2.21 25.94
CA GLU A 307 7.39 -3.46 25.80
C GLU A 307 6.66 -4.47 24.92
N ARG A 308 5.33 -4.49 25.01
CA ARG A 308 4.49 -5.34 24.20
C ARG A 308 4.45 -4.85 22.73
N ALA A 309 4.48 -3.53 22.50
CA ALA A 309 4.65 -2.96 21.18
C ALA A 309 6.01 -3.34 20.56
N ALA A 310 7.10 -3.31 21.36
CA ALA A 310 8.42 -3.76 20.92
C ALA A 310 8.47 -5.28 20.66
N ALA A 311 7.75 -6.08 21.44
CA ALA A 311 7.61 -7.51 21.18
C ALA A 311 6.86 -7.76 19.86
N THR A 312 5.82 -6.97 19.55
CA THR A 312 5.10 -7.04 18.27
C THR A 312 6.08 -6.79 17.10
N LEU A 313 6.94 -5.80 17.21
CA LEU A 313 7.99 -5.55 16.21
C LEU A 313 8.92 -6.76 16.03
N LYS A 314 9.43 -7.34 17.12
CA LYS A 314 10.35 -8.48 17.05
C LYS A 314 9.73 -9.68 16.34
N TYR A 315 8.50 -10.06 16.73
CA TYR A 315 7.79 -11.15 16.07
C TYR A 315 7.49 -10.86 14.60
N ALA A 316 7.11 -9.63 14.25
CA ALA A 316 6.87 -9.24 12.87
C ALA A 316 8.13 -9.33 12.00
N ILE A 317 9.28 -8.89 12.53
CA ILE A 317 10.59 -9.05 11.87
C ILE A 317 10.90 -10.53 11.63
N CYS A 318 10.70 -11.39 12.63
CA CYS A 318 10.95 -12.83 12.47
C CYS A 318 10.02 -13.44 11.41
N ILE A 319 8.74 -13.09 11.41
CA ILE A 319 7.75 -13.62 10.44
C ILE A 319 8.04 -13.12 9.04
N ALA A 320 8.08 -11.81 8.82
CA ALA A 320 8.22 -11.24 7.49
C ALA A 320 9.66 -11.37 6.94
N GLY A 321 10.66 -11.16 7.78
CA GLY A 321 12.06 -11.37 7.41
C GLY A 321 12.37 -12.84 7.14
N GLY A 322 11.84 -13.76 7.97
CA GLY A 322 11.95 -15.21 7.77
C GLY A 322 11.27 -15.67 6.48
N PHE A 323 10.05 -15.19 6.21
CA PHE A 323 9.38 -15.42 4.93
C PHE A 323 10.23 -14.95 3.75
N GLY A 324 10.71 -13.70 3.79
CA GLY A 324 11.53 -13.12 2.73
C GLY A 324 12.84 -13.88 2.52
N LEU A 325 13.49 -14.34 3.60
CA LEU A 325 14.70 -15.17 3.53
C LEU A 325 14.43 -16.52 2.85
N ILE A 326 13.36 -17.21 3.24
CA ILE A 326 13.00 -18.51 2.66
C ILE A 326 12.72 -18.35 1.16
N ILE A 327 11.92 -17.35 0.78
CA ILE A 327 11.61 -17.06 -0.62
C ILE A 327 12.88 -16.68 -1.40
N ALA A 328 13.78 -15.87 -0.81
CA ALA A 328 15.03 -15.50 -1.46
C ALA A 328 15.91 -16.72 -1.75
N ILE A 329 16.04 -17.64 -0.81
CA ILE A 329 16.82 -18.87 -0.99
C ILE A 329 16.18 -19.77 -2.07
N ILE A 330 14.88 -20.04 -1.99
CA ILE A 330 14.17 -20.87 -2.99
C ILE A 330 14.34 -20.26 -4.39
N ASN A 331 14.23 -18.95 -4.49
CA ASN A 331 14.25 -18.24 -5.77
C ASN A 331 15.65 -18.25 -6.43
N GLN A 332 16.74 -18.45 -5.69
CA GLN A 332 18.05 -18.64 -6.31
C GLN A 332 18.06 -19.83 -7.28
N PHE A 333 17.24 -20.85 -7.01
CA PHE A 333 17.15 -22.08 -7.82
C PHE A 333 15.96 -22.05 -8.79
N THR A 334 14.91 -21.27 -8.52
CA THR A 334 13.64 -21.31 -9.27
C THR A 334 13.39 -20.07 -10.12
N ALA A 335 14.26 -19.04 -10.10
CA ALA A 335 14.03 -17.75 -10.76
C ALA A 335 13.67 -17.90 -12.25
N GLY A 336 14.38 -18.75 -12.99
CA GLY A 336 14.08 -19.00 -14.41
C GLY A 336 12.68 -19.58 -14.61
N ASN A 337 12.29 -20.55 -13.80
CA ASN A 337 10.96 -21.16 -13.87
C ASN A 337 9.85 -20.14 -13.54
N VAL A 338 10.09 -19.25 -12.56
CA VAL A 338 9.12 -18.20 -12.19
C VAL A 338 8.92 -17.22 -13.34
N VAL A 339 9.98 -16.75 -13.99
CA VAL A 339 9.88 -15.86 -15.14
C VAL A 339 9.24 -16.54 -16.34
N ASN A 340 9.57 -17.83 -16.56
CA ASN A 340 9.02 -18.63 -17.66
C ASN A 340 7.50 -18.84 -17.58
N LEU A 341 6.87 -18.62 -16.41
CA LEU A 341 5.40 -18.62 -16.29
C LEU A 341 4.74 -17.45 -17.04
N PHE A 342 5.49 -16.40 -17.34
CA PHE A 342 4.98 -15.17 -17.96
C PHE A 342 5.40 -15.01 -19.42
N THR A 343 6.44 -15.70 -19.88
CA THR A 343 6.97 -15.58 -21.24
C THR A 343 7.72 -16.85 -21.68
N ASN A 344 7.63 -17.18 -22.95
CA ASN A 344 8.40 -18.27 -23.58
C ASN A 344 9.70 -17.77 -24.23
N ASP A 345 9.95 -16.47 -24.28
CA ASP A 345 11.18 -15.90 -24.83
C ASP A 345 12.37 -16.19 -23.91
N GLN A 346 13.29 -17.03 -24.36
CA GLN A 346 14.42 -17.49 -23.56
C GLN A 346 15.39 -16.35 -23.19
N ALA A 347 15.51 -15.31 -24.02
CA ALA A 347 16.34 -14.14 -23.69
C ALA A 347 15.73 -13.35 -22.54
N VAL A 348 14.40 -13.14 -22.57
CA VAL A 348 13.66 -12.49 -21.47
C VAL A 348 13.69 -13.33 -20.20
N VAL A 349 13.53 -14.67 -20.32
CA VAL A 349 13.62 -15.59 -19.17
C VAL A 349 15.00 -15.51 -18.52
N TYR A 350 16.07 -15.52 -19.31
CA TYR A 350 17.44 -15.42 -18.78
C TYR A 350 17.68 -14.08 -18.07
N ALA A 351 17.37 -12.96 -18.73
CA ALA A 351 17.56 -11.63 -18.16
C ALA A 351 16.70 -11.41 -16.91
N GLY A 352 15.43 -11.85 -16.93
CA GLY A 352 14.52 -11.80 -15.80
C GLY A 352 14.98 -12.64 -14.62
N ALA A 353 15.50 -13.84 -14.87
CA ALA A 353 16.06 -14.70 -13.82
C ALA A 353 17.28 -14.04 -13.14
N GLN A 354 18.15 -13.40 -13.92
CA GLN A 354 19.28 -12.63 -13.37
C GLN A 354 18.79 -11.49 -12.47
N TYR A 355 17.85 -10.68 -12.96
CA TYR A 355 17.28 -9.57 -12.20
C TYR A 355 16.58 -10.05 -10.94
N LEU A 356 15.75 -11.09 -11.03
CA LEU A 356 15.00 -11.64 -9.92
C LEU A 356 15.91 -12.22 -8.84
N LYS A 357 16.97 -12.94 -9.18
CA LYS A 357 17.95 -13.46 -8.23
C LYS A 357 18.61 -12.38 -7.38
N GLY A 358 18.89 -11.22 -7.98
CA GLY A 358 19.41 -10.06 -7.25
C GLY A 358 18.34 -9.37 -6.42
N TYR A 359 17.18 -9.09 -7.02
CA TYR A 359 16.11 -8.30 -6.42
C TYR A 359 15.40 -9.02 -5.27
N ILE A 360 15.27 -10.34 -5.32
CA ILE A 360 14.47 -11.11 -4.35
C ILE A 360 14.91 -10.93 -2.90
N TRP A 361 16.18 -10.61 -2.65
CA TRP A 361 16.69 -10.28 -1.32
C TRP A 361 16.01 -9.08 -0.69
N ASP A 362 15.44 -8.22 -1.53
CA ASP A 362 14.63 -7.08 -1.10
C ASP A 362 13.42 -7.52 -0.26
N CYS A 363 12.81 -8.67 -0.54
CA CYS A 363 11.69 -9.19 0.24
C CYS A 363 12.05 -9.44 1.71
N MET A 364 13.27 -9.92 1.97
CA MET A 364 13.75 -10.10 3.34
C MET A 364 13.97 -8.77 4.04
N PHE A 365 14.70 -7.86 3.39
CA PHE A 365 15.00 -6.55 3.97
C PHE A 365 13.73 -5.69 4.10
N ALA A 366 12.81 -5.76 3.13
CA ALA A 366 11.52 -5.09 3.20
C ALA A 366 10.69 -5.61 4.37
N GLY A 367 10.64 -6.93 4.61
CA GLY A 367 9.97 -7.51 5.77
C GLY A 367 10.46 -6.92 7.10
N ILE A 368 11.76 -6.65 7.19
CA ILE A 368 12.38 -6.06 8.38
C ILE A 368 12.03 -4.57 8.49
N HIS A 369 12.39 -3.75 7.48
CA HIS A 369 12.22 -2.29 7.60
C HIS A 369 10.75 -1.84 7.56
N PHE A 370 9.85 -2.57 6.89
CA PHE A 370 8.41 -2.31 6.96
C PHE A 370 7.86 -2.56 8.37
N SER A 371 8.35 -3.60 9.06
CA SER A 371 8.01 -3.85 10.47
C SER A 371 8.48 -2.71 11.37
N PHE A 372 9.69 -2.18 11.16
CA PHE A 372 10.18 -0.99 11.86
C PHE A 372 9.32 0.26 11.54
N SER A 373 8.99 0.47 10.26
CA SER A 373 8.09 1.57 9.85
C SER A 373 6.76 1.51 10.58
N GLY A 374 6.15 0.32 10.67
CA GLY A 374 4.93 0.10 11.44
C GLY A 374 5.08 0.46 12.91
N TYR A 375 6.20 0.09 13.54
CA TYR A 375 6.49 0.43 14.93
C TYR A 375 6.71 1.94 15.13
N PHE A 376 7.45 2.60 14.26
CA PHE A 376 7.65 4.06 14.33
C PHE A 376 6.32 4.81 14.19
N CYS A 377 5.48 4.37 13.25
CA CYS A 377 4.13 4.91 13.08
C CYS A 377 3.28 4.70 14.33
N ALA A 378 3.27 3.50 14.90
CA ALA A 378 2.55 3.19 16.14
C ALA A 378 2.97 4.07 17.33
N CYS A 379 4.25 4.45 17.39
CA CYS A 379 4.81 5.37 18.37
C CYS A 379 4.56 6.87 18.03
N GLY A 380 3.84 7.20 16.95
CA GLY A 380 3.61 8.58 16.50
C GLY A 380 4.84 9.25 15.88
N ARG A 381 5.83 8.46 15.45
CA ARG A 381 7.11 8.90 14.86
C ARG A 381 7.19 8.53 13.37
N SER A 382 6.13 8.70 12.62
CA SER A 382 6.07 8.38 11.18
C SER A 382 7.11 9.10 10.33
N GLY A 383 7.60 10.26 10.78
CA GLY A 383 8.73 10.94 10.16
C GLY A 383 10.00 10.08 10.06
N TYR A 384 10.23 9.17 11.01
CA TYR A 384 11.36 8.22 10.92
C TYR A 384 11.16 7.20 9.79
N SER A 385 9.92 6.75 9.59
CA SER A 385 9.55 5.90 8.46
C SER A 385 9.81 6.60 7.12
N PHE A 386 9.39 7.85 7.00
CA PHE A 386 9.64 8.67 5.81
C PHE A 386 11.15 8.87 5.54
N ILE A 387 11.91 9.30 6.57
CA ILE A 387 13.33 9.65 6.41
C ILE A 387 14.15 8.46 5.95
N HIS A 388 14.02 7.28 6.58
CA HIS A 388 14.84 6.14 6.17
C HIS A 388 14.51 5.68 4.74
N ASN A 389 13.23 5.73 4.34
CA ASN A 389 12.82 5.35 2.99
C ASN A 389 13.33 6.33 1.93
N ILE A 390 13.12 7.64 2.11
CA ILE A 390 13.58 8.63 1.14
C ILE A 390 15.10 8.63 1.00
N THR A 391 15.82 8.52 2.12
CA THR A 391 17.28 8.46 2.11
C THR A 391 17.78 7.22 1.37
N SER A 392 17.19 6.07 1.63
CA SER A 392 17.52 4.82 0.96
C SER A 392 17.24 4.86 -0.56
N ILE A 393 16.07 5.40 -0.95
CA ILE A 393 15.69 5.54 -2.36
C ILE A 393 16.64 6.50 -3.08
N ALA A 394 16.88 7.69 -2.49
CA ALA A 394 17.65 8.75 -3.15
C ALA A 394 19.14 8.50 -3.19
N LEU A 395 19.71 7.84 -2.17
CA LEU A 395 21.17 7.65 -2.08
C LEU A 395 21.65 6.28 -2.52
N VAL A 396 20.80 5.25 -2.46
CA VAL A 396 21.23 3.87 -2.74
C VAL A 396 20.42 3.23 -3.87
N ARG A 397 19.10 3.14 -3.73
CA ARG A 397 18.26 2.37 -4.66
C ARG A 397 18.34 2.95 -6.08
N VAL A 398 17.95 4.18 -6.29
CA VAL A 398 17.91 4.79 -7.63
C VAL A 398 19.31 5.01 -8.20
N PRO A 399 20.28 5.63 -7.48
CA PRO A 399 21.64 5.77 -8.00
C PRO A 399 22.34 4.43 -8.24
N GLY A 400 22.14 3.45 -7.35
CA GLY A 400 22.71 2.11 -7.47
C GLY A 400 22.21 1.39 -8.72
N VAL A 401 20.89 1.41 -8.95
CA VAL A 401 20.27 0.85 -10.17
C VAL A 401 20.80 1.54 -11.43
N TYR A 402 20.90 2.88 -11.42
CA TYR A 402 21.45 3.62 -12.56
C TYR A 402 22.91 3.28 -12.83
N LEU A 403 23.77 3.30 -11.80
CA LEU A 403 25.19 3.00 -11.94
C LEU A 403 25.42 1.57 -12.41
N THR A 404 24.77 0.59 -11.77
CA THR A 404 24.92 -0.83 -12.15
C THR A 404 24.39 -1.11 -13.54
N SER A 405 23.32 -0.41 -13.99
CA SER A 405 22.82 -0.52 -15.36
C SER A 405 23.83 -0.05 -16.41
N LYS A 406 24.74 0.86 -16.06
CA LYS A 406 25.80 1.39 -16.94
C LYS A 406 27.07 0.56 -16.88
N ILE A 407 27.47 0.13 -15.68
CA ILE A 407 28.73 -0.60 -15.46
C ILE A 407 28.63 -2.05 -15.93
N PHE A 408 27.44 -2.66 -15.82
CA PHE A 408 27.20 -4.05 -16.16
C PHE A 408 26.10 -4.18 -17.25
N PRO A 409 26.42 -3.80 -18.51
CA PRO A 409 25.42 -3.85 -19.60
C PRO A 409 25.00 -5.28 -19.96
N GLU A 410 25.82 -6.29 -19.68
CA GLU A 410 25.59 -7.69 -20.07
C GLU A 410 24.63 -8.44 -19.13
N THR A 411 24.32 -7.90 -17.93
CA THR A 411 23.53 -8.62 -16.94
C THR A 411 22.68 -7.69 -16.09
N LEU A 412 21.48 -8.14 -15.71
CA LEU A 412 20.58 -7.44 -14.81
C LEU A 412 20.79 -7.80 -13.32
N PHE A 413 21.60 -8.78 -13.00
CA PHE A 413 21.81 -9.22 -11.61
C PHE A 413 22.29 -8.10 -10.68
N PRO A 414 23.34 -7.30 -11.04
CA PRO A 414 23.77 -6.18 -10.18
C PRO A 414 22.71 -5.09 -10.01
N MET A 415 21.86 -4.87 -11.01
CA MET A 415 20.75 -3.93 -10.94
C MET A 415 19.71 -4.40 -9.92
N GLY A 416 19.40 -5.70 -9.89
CA GLY A 416 18.56 -6.31 -8.87
C GLY A 416 19.14 -6.19 -7.46
N LEU A 417 20.43 -6.47 -7.29
CA LEU A 417 21.13 -6.30 -6.01
C LEU A 417 21.14 -4.85 -5.53
N ALA A 418 21.30 -3.88 -6.42
CA ALA A 418 21.25 -2.46 -6.06
C ALA A 418 19.87 -2.06 -5.51
N THR A 419 18.80 -2.65 -6.06
CA THR A 419 17.45 -2.46 -5.54
C THR A 419 17.32 -3.00 -4.12
N ALA A 420 17.78 -4.23 -3.88
CA ALA A 420 17.82 -4.83 -2.54
C ALA A 420 18.74 -4.09 -1.57
N GLY A 421 19.85 -3.54 -2.07
CA GLY A 421 20.79 -2.71 -1.30
C GLY A 421 20.13 -1.47 -0.71
N GLY A 422 19.14 -0.88 -1.40
CA GLY A 422 18.31 0.19 -0.87
C GLY A 422 17.57 -0.23 0.40
N SER A 423 16.89 -1.36 0.38
CA SER A 423 16.18 -1.86 1.57
C SER A 423 17.11 -2.31 2.69
N PHE A 424 18.30 -2.85 2.36
CA PHE A 424 19.33 -3.12 3.37
C PHE A 424 19.75 -1.84 4.10
N MET A 425 19.99 -0.75 3.36
CA MET A 425 20.30 0.55 3.98
C MET A 425 19.15 1.03 4.87
N SER A 426 17.90 0.86 4.46
CA SER A 426 16.71 1.14 5.30
C SER A 426 16.76 0.34 6.60
N VAL A 427 17.12 -0.95 6.57
CA VAL A 427 17.28 -1.78 7.80
C VAL A 427 18.32 -1.20 8.73
N VAL A 428 19.49 -0.78 8.21
CA VAL A 428 20.55 -0.16 9.01
C VAL A 428 20.05 1.12 9.69
N PHE A 429 19.42 2.02 8.93
CA PHE A 429 18.85 3.25 9.49
C PHE A 429 17.77 2.96 10.54
N CYS A 430 16.84 2.06 10.25
CA CYS A 430 15.77 1.69 11.18
C CYS A 430 16.33 1.14 12.49
N THR A 431 17.35 0.29 12.42
CA THR A 431 18.00 -0.27 13.62
C THR A 431 18.66 0.83 14.45
N GLY A 432 19.39 1.76 13.81
CA GLY A 432 19.98 2.91 14.48
C GLY A 432 18.93 3.80 15.17
N LEU A 433 17.87 4.15 14.44
CA LEU A 433 16.77 4.96 14.98
C LEU A 433 16.03 4.26 16.13
N PHE A 434 15.84 2.95 16.04
CA PHE A 434 15.23 2.18 17.12
C PHE A 434 16.08 2.18 18.38
N LEU A 435 17.40 1.99 18.26
CA LEU A 435 18.33 2.04 19.39
C LEU A 435 18.36 3.43 20.04
N LEU A 436 18.32 4.50 19.24
CA LEU A 436 18.20 5.87 19.75
C LEU A 436 16.92 6.08 20.56
N LEU A 437 15.76 5.62 20.03
CA LEU A 437 14.49 5.69 20.75
C LEU A 437 14.51 4.91 22.06
N GLN A 438 15.16 3.76 22.09
CA GLN A 438 15.28 2.96 23.31
C GLN A 438 16.15 3.67 24.37
N ARG A 439 17.26 4.31 23.94
CA ARG A 439 18.12 5.10 24.83
C ARG A 439 17.36 6.30 25.42
N GLN A 440 16.63 7.06 24.61
CA GLN A 440 15.83 8.19 25.09
C GLN A 440 14.81 7.75 26.17
N LYS A 441 14.08 6.65 25.91
CA LYS A 441 13.11 6.11 26.87
C LYS A 441 13.74 5.63 28.18
N ARG A 442 14.98 5.13 28.18
CA ARG A 442 15.72 4.76 29.40
C ARG A 442 16.13 6.00 30.18
N GLN A 443 16.63 7.04 29.51
CA GLN A 443 16.97 8.31 30.13
C GLN A 443 15.76 8.99 30.79
N GLU A 444 14.59 8.98 30.12
CA GLU A 444 13.34 9.51 30.67
C GLU A 444 12.85 8.74 31.90
N LYS A 445 13.20 7.45 32.03
CA LYS A 445 12.85 6.59 33.18
C LYS A 445 13.90 6.60 34.30
N GLY A 446 15.03 7.34 34.13
CA GLY A 446 16.11 7.40 35.12
C GLY A 446 16.91 6.11 35.27
N ILE A 447 16.90 5.24 34.25
CA ILE A 447 17.63 3.95 34.22
C ILE A 447 18.74 3.99 33.18
#